data_d4c0917c197d8040e204d4dd870df0e5
#
_entry.id   d4c0917c197d8040e204d4dd870df0e5
#
_cell.length_a   1.000
_cell.length_b   1.000
_cell.length_c   1.000
_cell.angle_alpha   90.00
_cell.angle_beta   90.00
_cell.angle_gamma   90.00
#
_symmetry.space_group_name_H-M   'P 1'
#
loop_
_entity.id
_entity.type
_entity.pdbx_description
1 polymer ?
#
loop_
_entity_poly.entity_id
_entity_poly.type
_entity_poly.pdbx_seq_one_letter_code
_entity_poly.pdbx_strand_id
1 'polypeptide(L)'
;MPRTHARGTARDRLLDAAEELFVERGIAATGVDAVLGRAEVSPATLYAHFPGKDHLVAGYLERRHERWRATWDAALERCGDDPDARVLAIFDALDDFPTATSTRGCAFLAAAVEVTEPEHPAYRWLAADTHLLVERLRQLAAESGAADPDALAAEILGLYDAALASRTRRTVAGDGGPAPLPCRALAASAVVRHRA
;
A
#
# COMPACT_ATOMS: atom_id res chain seq x y z
N MET A 1 -21.38 -13.44 1.29
CA MET A 1 -21.68 -13.41 2.73
C MET A 1 -21.28 -12.06 3.27
N PRO A 2 -22.18 -11.24 3.84
CA PRO A 2 -21.81 -9.96 4.44
C PRO A 2 -20.94 -10.23 5.67
N ARG A 3 -19.74 -9.63 5.69
CA ARG A 3 -18.85 -9.67 6.86
C ARG A 3 -19.43 -8.76 7.94
N THR A 4 -19.72 -9.32 9.10
CA THR A 4 -20.25 -8.61 10.26
C THR A 4 -19.17 -7.67 10.83
N HIS A 5 -19.26 -6.36 10.55
CA HIS A 5 -18.40 -5.30 11.09
C HIS A 5 -18.64 -4.99 12.59
N ALA A 6 -19.23 -5.92 13.34
CA ALA A 6 -19.76 -5.67 14.69
C ALA A 6 -18.72 -5.65 15.82
N ARG A 7 -17.39 -5.63 15.59
CA ARG A 7 -16.37 -5.77 16.65
C ARG A 7 -15.33 -4.65 16.76
N GLY A 8 -15.46 -3.54 16.06
CA GLY A 8 -14.53 -2.40 16.14
C GLY A 8 -15.17 -1.15 16.75
N THR A 9 -14.33 -0.17 17.12
CA THR A 9 -14.81 1.18 17.48
C THR A 9 -15.57 1.80 16.31
N ALA A 10 -16.34 2.87 16.55
CA ALA A 10 -17.00 3.60 15.46
C ALA A 10 -15.98 4.14 14.44
N ARG A 11 -14.80 4.56 14.91
CA ARG A 11 -13.69 5.00 14.05
C ARG A 11 -13.20 3.85 13.16
N ASP A 12 -13.04 2.64 13.70
CA ASP A 12 -12.58 1.49 12.91
C ASP A 12 -13.60 1.13 11.83
N ARG A 13 -14.90 1.09 12.16
CA ARG A 13 -15.97 0.83 11.18
C ARG A 13 -16.00 1.85 10.06
N LEU A 14 -15.79 3.13 10.37
CA LEU A 14 -15.68 4.19 9.36
C LEU A 14 -14.48 4.00 8.44
N LEU A 15 -13.32 3.64 9.00
CA LEU A 15 -12.12 3.40 8.22
C LEU A 15 -12.22 2.11 7.38
N ASP A 16 -12.87 1.05 7.88
CA ASP A 16 -13.11 -0.18 7.13
C ASP A 16 -14.04 0.10 5.94
N ALA A 17 -15.16 0.80 6.19
CA ALA A 17 -16.10 1.19 5.14
C ALA A 17 -15.45 2.11 4.10
N ALA A 18 -14.62 3.05 4.53
CA ALA A 18 -13.88 3.95 3.65
C ALA A 18 -12.88 3.16 2.78
N GLU A 19 -12.09 2.24 3.37
CA GLU A 19 -11.15 1.40 2.64
C GLU A 19 -11.85 0.58 1.56
N GLU A 20 -12.96 -0.10 1.89
CA GLU A 20 -13.74 -0.87 0.92
C GLU A 20 -14.24 0.00 -0.25
N LEU A 21 -14.87 1.13 0.07
CA LEU A 21 -15.48 1.99 -0.94
C LEU A 21 -14.45 2.75 -1.78
N PHE A 22 -13.36 3.23 -1.18
CA PHE A 22 -12.30 3.93 -1.92
C PHE A 22 -11.57 2.98 -2.87
N VAL A 23 -11.37 1.73 -2.48
CA VAL A 23 -10.80 0.71 -3.36
C VAL A 23 -11.78 0.31 -4.46
N GLU A 24 -13.07 0.17 -4.14
CA GLU A 24 -14.09 -0.24 -5.11
C GLU A 24 -14.39 0.85 -6.15
N ARG A 25 -14.55 2.12 -5.71
CA ARG A 25 -15.09 3.23 -6.51
C ARG A 25 -14.11 4.35 -6.79
N GLY A 26 -13.04 4.47 -6.01
CA GLY A 26 -12.17 5.64 -5.93
C GLY A 26 -12.60 6.63 -4.86
N ILE A 27 -11.68 7.52 -4.49
CA ILE A 27 -11.90 8.52 -3.43
C ILE A 27 -12.92 9.56 -3.91
N ALA A 28 -12.74 10.10 -5.12
CA ALA A 28 -13.61 11.17 -5.64
C ALA A 28 -15.06 10.71 -5.76
N ALA A 29 -15.30 9.50 -6.28
CA ALA A 29 -16.64 8.95 -6.50
C ALA A 29 -17.33 8.44 -5.22
N THR A 30 -16.63 8.40 -4.09
CA THR A 30 -17.20 7.94 -2.81
C THR A 30 -17.68 9.11 -1.99
N GLY A 31 -18.99 9.25 -1.83
CA GLY A 31 -19.63 10.25 -0.95
C GLY A 31 -19.60 9.80 0.52
N VAL A 32 -19.67 10.79 1.43
CA VAL A 32 -19.72 10.55 2.88
C VAL A 32 -20.93 9.69 3.26
N ASP A 33 -22.08 9.90 2.64
CA ASP A 33 -23.31 9.15 2.92
C ASP A 33 -23.16 7.65 2.61
N ALA A 34 -22.39 7.30 1.57
CA ALA A 34 -22.10 5.90 1.25
C ALA A 34 -21.24 5.24 2.35
N VAL A 35 -20.27 5.98 2.89
CA VAL A 35 -19.43 5.51 4.01
C VAL A 35 -20.27 5.34 5.28
N LEU A 36 -21.12 6.32 5.60
CA LEU A 36 -22.03 6.24 6.75
C LEU A 36 -22.94 5.02 6.68
N GLY A 37 -23.55 4.81 5.51
CA GLY A 37 -24.42 3.65 5.28
C GLY A 37 -23.69 2.31 5.41
N ARG A 38 -22.45 2.23 4.89
CA ARG A 38 -21.62 1.01 4.96
C ARG A 38 -21.11 0.75 6.39
N ALA A 39 -20.73 1.79 7.12
CA ALA A 39 -20.23 1.71 8.49
C ALA A 39 -21.34 1.53 9.54
N GLU A 40 -22.59 1.75 9.17
CA GLU A 40 -23.75 1.76 10.05
C GLU A 40 -23.56 2.73 11.24
N VAL A 41 -23.14 3.95 10.94
CA VAL A 41 -22.96 5.03 11.95
C VAL A 41 -23.70 6.31 11.55
N SER A 42 -24.00 7.14 12.55
CA SER A 42 -24.65 8.43 12.32
C SER A 42 -23.67 9.47 11.76
N PRO A 43 -24.16 10.52 11.06
CA PRO A 43 -23.34 11.66 10.66
C PRO A 43 -22.62 12.31 11.83
N ALA A 44 -23.28 12.47 12.98
CA ALA A 44 -22.67 13.02 14.19
C ALA A 44 -21.47 12.18 14.67
N THR A 45 -21.55 10.86 14.54
CA THR A 45 -20.46 9.96 14.88
C THR A 45 -19.26 10.15 13.94
N LEU A 46 -19.49 10.30 12.64
CA LEU A 46 -18.40 10.57 11.69
C LEU A 46 -17.70 11.87 12.04
N TYR A 47 -18.47 12.97 12.20
CA TYR A 47 -17.89 14.28 12.47
C TYR A 47 -17.21 14.40 13.85
N ALA A 48 -17.56 13.53 14.80
CA ALA A 48 -16.82 13.41 16.06
C ALA A 48 -15.42 12.81 15.88
N HIS A 49 -15.18 12.01 14.84
CA HIS A 49 -13.89 11.37 14.56
C HIS A 49 -13.10 12.04 13.43
N PHE A 50 -13.80 12.53 12.40
CA PHE A 50 -13.22 13.11 11.20
C PHE A 50 -13.96 14.41 10.85
N PRO A 51 -13.28 15.57 10.81
CA PRO A 51 -13.90 16.86 10.48
C PRO A 51 -14.56 16.90 9.10
N GLY A 52 -14.20 15.95 8.21
CA GLY A 52 -14.76 15.86 6.86
C GLY A 52 -14.17 14.67 6.09
N LYS A 53 -14.59 14.55 4.82
CA LYS A 53 -14.13 13.49 3.92
C LYS A 53 -12.61 13.45 3.79
N ASP A 54 -11.96 14.61 3.66
CA ASP A 54 -10.52 14.70 3.46
C ASP A 54 -9.72 14.15 4.65
N HIS A 55 -10.22 14.38 5.87
CA HIS A 55 -9.65 13.82 7.09
C HIS A 55 -9.92 12.31 7.21
N LEU A 56 -11.04 11.82 6.70
CA LEU A 56 -11.32 10.39 6.62
C LEU A 56 -10.38 9.71 5.62
N VAL A 57 -10.10 10.35 4.46
CA VAL A 57 -9.11 9.89 3.48
C VAL A 57 -7.72 9.85 4.12
N ALA A 58 -7.34 10.90 4.86
CA ALA A 58 -6.08 10.92 5.59
C ALA A 58 -5.97 9.78 6.59
N GLY A 59 -7.01 9.54 7.40
CA GLY A 59 -7.05 8.42 8.36
C GLY A 59 -7.00 7.05 7.71
N TYR A 60 -7.61 6.88 6.54
CA TYR A 60 -7.51 5.66 5.74
C TYR A 60 -6.07 5.40 5.27
N LEU A 61 -5.40 6.40 4.69
CA LEU A 61 -4.02 6.26 4.22
C LEU A 61 -3.03 6.09 5.38
N GLU A 62 -3.24 6.80 6.51
CA GLU A 62 -2.48 6.60 7.76
C GLU A 62 -2.50 5.13 8.19
N ARG A 63 -3.69 4.58 8.40
CA ARG A 63 -3.86 3.19 8.84
C ARG A 63 -3.25 2.19 7.85
N ARG A 64 -3.39 2.47 6.55
CA ARG A 64 -2.81 1.62 5.51
C ARG A 64 -1.29 1.68 5.50
N HIS A 65 -0.70 2.86 5.68
CA HIS A 65 0.74 3.06 5.80
C HIS A 65 1.31 2.30 7.01
N GLU A 66 0.68 2.41 8.18
CA GLU A 66 1.09 1.70 9.39
C GLU A 66 1.04 0.18 9.21
N ARG A 67 -0.04 -0.33 8.61
CA ARG A 67 -0.19 -1.77 8.33
C ARG A 67 0.86 -2.26 7.34
N TRP A 68 1.12 -1.48 6.27
CA TRP A 68 2.16 -1.81 5.31
C TRP A 68 3.54 -1.87 5.96
N ARG A 69 3.88 -0.85 6.74
CA ARG A 69 5.15 -0.80 7.47
C ARG A 69 5.32 -2.01 8.38
N ALA A 70 4.30 -2.32 9.19
CA ALA A 70 4.34 -3.48 10.10
C ALA A 70 4.49 -4.82 9.35
N THR A 71 3.82 -4.98 8.18
CA THR A 71 3.95 -6.19 7.35
C THR A 71 5.37 -6.31 6.79
N TRP A 72 5.97 -5.20 6.34
CA TRP A 72 7.34 -5.21 5.84
C TRP A 72 8.37 -5.43 6.97
N ASP A 73 8.15 -4.85 8.14
CA ASP A 73 8.99 -5.11 9.34
C ASP A 73 8.98 -6.60 9.68
N ALA A 74 7.81 -7.24 9.71
CA ALA A 74 7.69 -8.67 9.95
C ALA A 74 8.36 -9.53 8.86
N ALA A 75 8.32 -9.10 7.60
CA ALA A 75 9.05 -9.78 6.52
C ALA A 75 10.58 -9.67 6.71
N LEU A 76 11.08 -8.49 7.10
CA LEU A 76 12.49 -8.27 7.41
C LEU A 76 12.99 -9.11 8.60
N GLU A 77 12.18 -9.25 9.64
CA GLU A 77 12.50 -10.12 10.79
C GLU A 77 12.70 -11.58 10.38
N ARG A 78 11.89 -12.07 9.42
CA ARG A 78 12.02 -13.46 8.90
C ARG A 78 13.30 -13.70 8.09
N CYS A 79 13.88 -12.64 7.51
CA CYS A 79 15.12 -12.74 6.75
C CYS A 79 16.37 -12.89 7.63
N GLY A 80 16.28 -12.60 8.93
CA GLY A 80 17.44 -12.56 9.81
C GLY A 80 18.51 -11.58 9.31
N ASP A 81 19.77 -12.02 9.32
CA ASP A 81 20.92 -11.19 8.93
C ASP A 81 21.34 -11.38 7.46
N ASP A 82 20.55 -12.11 6.64
CA ASP A 82 20.85 -12.27 5.22
C ASP A 82 20.56 -10.96 4.45
N PRO A 83 21.59 -10.22 4.02
CA PRO A 83 21.41 -8.90 3.43
C PRO A 83 20.68 -8.96 2.09
N ASP A 84 20.83 -10.02 1.30
CA ASP A 84 20.15 -10.18 0.02
C ASP A 84 18.66 -10.48 0.23
N ALA A 85 18.35 -11.40 1.15
CA ALA A 85 16.98 -11.72 1.52
C ALA A 85 16.24 -10.48 2.04
N ARG A 86 16.94 -9.62 2.80
CA ARG A 86 16.38 -8.36 3.32
C ARG A 86 15.99 -7.38 2.21
N VAL A 87 16.80 -7.23 1.14
CA VAL A 87 16.43 -6.42 -0.04
C VAL A 87 15.16 -6.96 -0.69
N LEU A 88 15.00 -8.30 -0.73
CA LEU A 88 13.85 -8.95 -1.37
C LEU A 88 12.60 -9.02 -0.48
N ALA A 89 12.71 -8.70 0.80
CA ALA A 89 11.62 -8.80 1.78
C ALA A 89 10.38 -7.96 1.42
N ILE A 90 10.53 -6.91 0.62
CA ILE A 90 9.41 -6.10 0.13
C ILE A 90 8.41 -6.92 -0.70
N PHE A 91 8.89 -7.92 -1.46
CA PHE A 91 8.02 -8.81 -2.24
C PHE A 91 7.32 -9.82 -1.35
N ASP A 92 8.02 -10.35 -0.33
CA ASP A 92 7.42 -11.25 0.66
C ASP A 92 6.35 -10.49 1.48
N ALA A 93 6.62 -9.25 1.87
CA ALA A 93 5.64 -8.37 2.49
C ALA A 93 4.43 -8.08 1.56
N LEU A 94 4.69 -7.90 0.26
CA LEU A 94 3.63 -7.69 -0.72
C LEU A 94 2.72 -8.92 -0.87
N ASP A 95 3.25 -10.13 -0.71
CA ASP A 95 2.47 -11.37 -0.74
C ASP A 95 1.66 -11.57 0.55
N ASP A 96 2.23 -11.20 1.70
CA ASP A 96 1.57 -11.26 3.00
C ASP A 96 0.52 -10.17 3.20
N PHE A 97 0.67 -9.02 2.51
CA PHE A 97 -0.24 -7.90 2.68
C PHE A 97 -1.62 -8.23 2.11
N PRO A 98 -2.70 -8.10 2.92
CA PRO A 98 -4.04 -8.45 2.48
C PRO A 98 -4.47 -7.66 1.24
N THR A 99 -4.49 -8.33 0.10
CA THR A 99 -4.89 -7.73 -1.19
C THR A 99 -6.38 -7.90 -1.49
N ALA A 100 -7.15 -8.46 -0.55
CA ALA A 100 -8.56 -8.81 -0.73
C ALA A 100 -9.45 -7.65 -1.22
N THR A 101 -8.93 -6.43 -1.19
CA THR A 101 -9.63 -5.19 -1.58
C THR A 101 -8.93 -4.40 -2.69
N SER A 102 -7.75 -4.80 -3.18
CA SER A 102 -7.02 -3.98 -4.15
C SER A 102 -7.10 -4.51 -5.58
N THR A 103 -8.21 -4.25 -6.26
CA THR A 103 -8.33 -4.43 -7.72
C THR A 103 -7.67 -3.29 -8.51
N ARG A 104 -7.25 -2.21 -7.83
CA ARG A 104 -6.73 -0.97 -8.44
C ARG A 104 -5.23 -0.74 -8.27
N GLY A 105 -4.48 -1.78 -7.88
CA GLY A 105 -3.03 -1.66 -7.68
C GLY A 105 -2.64 -1.01 -6.36
N CYS A 106 -1.64 -0.12 -6.38
CA CYS A 106 -1.20 0.61 -5.20
C CYS A 106 -2.25 1.66 -4.79
N ALA A 107 -2.76 1.56 -3.56
CA ALA A 107 -3.73 2.52 -3.04
C ALA A 107 -3.16 3.94 -2.91
N PHE A 108 -1.85 4.08 -2.62
CA PHE A 108 -1.18 5.37 -2.53
C PHE A 108 -1.03 6.01 -3.90
N LEU A 109 -0.62 5.24 -4.94
CA LEU A 109 -0.56 5.75 -6.30
C LEU A 109 -1.96 6.11 -6.84
N ALA A 110 -2.98 5.31 -6.55
CA ALA A 110 -4.36 5.64 -6.89
C ALA A 110 -4.83 6.92 -6.20
N ALA A 111 -4.54 7.08 -4.90
CA ALA A 111 -4.87 8.28 -4.15
C ALA A 111 -4.09 9.51 -4.64
N ALA A 112 -2.82 9.37 -5.05
CA ALA A 112 -2.00 10.47 -5.55
C ALA A 112 -2.54 11.09 -6.85
N VAL A 113 -3.29 10.32 -7.65
CA VAL A 113 -3.97 10.85 -8.85
C VAL A 113 -5.18 11.72 -8.48
N GLU A 114 -5.80 11.45 -7.33
CA GLU A 114 -7.02 12.14 -6.88
C GLU A 114 -6.73 13.25 -5.85
N VAL A 115 -5.64 13.15 -5.11
CA VAL A 115 -5.19 14.11 -4.07
C VAL A 115 -3.94 14.83 -4.58
N THR A 116 -4.14 15.93 -5.25
CA THR A 116 -3.06 16.68 -5.92
C THR A 116 -2.58 17.91 -5.14
N GLU A 117 -3.36 18.37 -4.16
CA GLU A 117 -3.10 19.59 -3.43
C GLU A 117 -2.25 19.31 -2.18
N PRO A 118 -1.08 19.97 -2.01
CA PRO A 118 -0.21 19.75 -0.86
C PRO A 118 -0.85 20.04 0.50
N GLU A 119 -1.84 20.95 0.53
CA GLU A 119 -2.59 21.33 1.72
C GLU A 119 -3.63 20.29 2.14
N HIS A 120 -3.95 19.34 1.26
CA HIS A 120 -4.91 18.28 1.57
C HIS A 120 -4.37 17.40 2.72
N PRO A 121 -5.17 17.11 3.76
CA PRO A 121 -4.70 16.37 4.95
C PRO A 121 -4.07 15.00 4.65
N ALA A 122 -4.47 14.37 3.55
CA ALA A 122 -3.94 13.07 3.13
C ALA A 122 -2.58 13.16 2.42
N TYR A 123 -2.18 14.34 1.90
CA TYR A 123 -0.95 14.49 1.11
C TYR A 123 0.29 14.07 1.88
N ARG A 124 0.36 14.38 3.18
CA ARG A 124 1.46 13.93 4.04
C ARG A 124 1.66 12.42 4.06
N TRP A 125 0.59 11.65 3.92
CA TRP A 125 0.67 10.18 3.92
C TRP A 125 1.11 9.62 2.59
N LEU A 126 0.82 10.30 1.47
CA LEU A 126 1.38 10.00 0.14
C LEU A 126 2.89 10.20 0.16
N ALA A 127 3.36 11.31 0.72
CA ALA A 127 4.77 11.60 0.88
C ALA A 127 5.46 10.59 1.83
N ALA A 128 4.83 10.29 2.98
CA ALA A 128 5.37 9.35 3.96
C ALA A 128 5.54 7.93 3.40
N ASP A 129 4.58 7.45 2.59
CA ASP A 129 4.68 6.15 1.92
C ASP A 129 5.84 6.11 0.92
N THR A 130 5.96 7.14 0.10
CA THR A 130 7.07 7.26 -0.87
C THR A 130 8.43 7.32 -0.17
N HIS A 131 8.56 8.13 0.88
CA HIS A 131 9.80 8.23 1.66
C HIS A 131 10.15 6.90 2.32
N LEU A 132 9.17 6.21 2.92
CA LEU A 132 9.41 4.89 3.52
C LEU A 132 9.97 3.90 2.49
N LEU A 133 9.39 3.84 1.29
CA LEU A 133 9.85 2.94 0.23
C LEU A 133 11.28 3.27 -0.22
N VAL A 134 11.52 4.53 -0.56
CA VAL A 134 12.82 4.98 -1.10
C VAL A 134 13.94 4.84 -0.06
N GLU A 135 13.75 5.37 1.15
CA GLU A 135 14.79 5.38 2.18
C GLU A 135 15.12 3.97 2.66
N ARG A 136 14.08 3.14 2.89
CA ARG A 136 14.30 1.77 3.36
C ARG A 136 14.98 0.91 2.29
N LEU A 137 14.54 0.98 1.03
CA LEU A 137 15.18 0.23 -0.05
C LEU A 137 16.64 0.66 -0.25
N ARG A 138 16.93 1.96 -0.18
CA ARG A 138 18.30 2.48 -0.26
C ARG A 138 19.17 1.95 0.88
N GLN A 139 18.67 1.96 2.11
CA GLN A 139 19.39 1.41 3.26
C GLN A 139 19.67 -0.08 3.08
N LEU A 140 18.66 -0.88 2.71
CA LEU A 140 18.81 -2.32 2.50
C LEU A 140 19.77 -2.65 1.35
N ALA A 141 19.72 -1.86 0.27
CA ALA A 141 20.66 -1.97 -0.84
C ALA A 141 22.11 -1.68 -0.40
N ALA A 142 22.33 -0.67 0.45
CA ALA A 142 23.64 -0.40 1.01
C ALA A 142 24.12 -1.53 1.93
N GLU A 143 23.26 -2.07 2.78
CA GLU A 143 23.55 -3.22 3.66
C GLU A 143 23.90 -4.49 2.86
N SER A 144 23.36 -4.66 1.65
CA SER A 144 23.68 -5.80 0.76
C SER A 144 25.02 -5.68 0.04
N GLY A 145 25.74 -4.57 0.20
CA GLY A 145 27.02 -4.34 -0.45
C GLY A 145 26.89 -3.97 -1.93
N ALA A 146 25.79 -3.33 -2.34
CA ALA A 146 25.65 -2.83 -3.70
C ALA A 146 26.66 -1.71 -4.00
N ALA A 147 27.28 -1.75 -5.19
CA ALA A 147 28.21 -0.73 -5.65
C ALA A 147 27.52 0.64 -5.81
N ASP A 148 26.25 0.64 -6.23
CA ASP A 148 25.37 1.81 -6.29
C ASP A 148 24.04 1.49 -5.60
N PRO A 149 23.90 1.80 -4.30
CA PRO A 149 22.67 1.53 -3.55
C PRO A 149 21.45 2.29 -4.08
N ASP A 150 21.64 3.50 -4.63
CA ASP A 150 20.54 4.28 -5.18
C ASP A 150 19.99 3.65 -6.46
N ALA A 151 20.87 3.17 -7.33
CA ALA A 151 20.47 2.47 -8.55
C ALA A 151 19.75 1.14 -8.24
N LEU A 152 20.28 0.35 -7.30
CA LEU A 152 19.61 -0.88 -6.88
C LEU A 152 18.24 -0.59 -6.25
N ALA A 153 18.15 0.38 -5.35
CA ALA A 153 16.88 0.75 -4.71
C ALA A 153 15.82 1.19 -5.74
N ALA A 154 16.22 1.99 -6.74
CA ALA A 154 15.33 2.42 -7.82
C ALA A 154 14.85 1.23 -8.67
N GLU A 155 15.72 0.27 -8.99
CA GLU A 155 15.35 -0.94 -9.74
C GLU A 155 14.38 -1.82 -8.94
N ILE A 156 14.63 -2.04 -7.65
CA ILE A 156 13.73 -2.80 -6.76
C ILE A 156 12.37 -2.12 -6.64
N LEU A 157 12.33 -0.79 -6.46
CA LEU A 157 11.07 -0.03 -6.41
C LEU A 157 10.28 -0.17 -7.71
N GLY A 158 10.95 -0.05 -8.87
CA GLY A 158 10.32 -0.25 -10.17
C GLY A 158 9.73 -1.65 -10.34
N LEU A 159 10.40 -2.69 -9.85
CA LEU A 159 9.91 -4.07 -9.85
C LEU A 159 8.74 -4.27 -8.89
N TYR A 160 8.75 -3.60 -7.73
CA TYR A 160 7.62 -3.58 -6.79
C TYR A 160 6.37 -2.95 -7.43
N ASP A 161 6.52 -1.81 -8.08
CA ASP A 161 5.42 -1.15 -8.80
C ASP A 161 4.91 -2.02 -9.96
N ALA A 162 5.81 -2.69 -10.67
CA ALA A 162 5.45 -3.64 -11.72
C ALA A 162 4.65 -4.84 -11.18
N ALA A 163 4.99 -5.34 -9.98
CA ALA A 163 4.24 -6.41 -9.32
C ALA A 163 2.80 -5.98 -8.99
N LEU A 164 2.63 -4.78 -8.46
CA LEU A 164 1.31 -4.19 -8.17
C LEU A 164 0.49 -3.98 -9.46
N ALA A 165 1.10 -3.41 -10.51
CA ALA A 165 0.46 -3.21 -11.79
C ALA A 165 0.06 -4.55 -12.45
N SER A 166 0.91 -5.59 -12.35
CA SER A 166 0.62 -6.93 -12.85
C SER A 166 -0.59 -7.56 -12.14
N ARG A 167 -0.72 -7.39 -10.81
CA ARG A 167 -1.89 -7.84 -10.06
C ARG A 167 -3.17 -7.18 -10.57
N THR A 168 -3.15 -5.86 -10.76
CA THR A 168 -4.29 -5.10 -11.31
C THR A 168 -4.70 -5.58 -12.68
N ARG A 169 -3.73 -5.73 -13.60
CA ARG A 169 -4.01 -6.21 -14.98
C ARG A 169 -4.66 -7.58 -15.00
N ARG A 170 -4.20 -8.51 -14.16
CA ARG A 170 -4.79 -9.85 -14.04
C ARG A 170 -6.21 -9.81 -13.48
N THR A 171 -6.44 -8.98 -12.45
CA THR A 171 -7.78 -8.81 -11.89
C THR A 171 -8.78 -8.28 -12.94
N VAL A 172 -8.36 -7.30 -13.75
CA VAL A 172 -9.23 -6.69 -14.78
C VAL A 172 -9.47 -7.63 -15.94
N ALA A 173 -8.45 -8.38 -16.37
CA ALA A 173 -8.54 -9.24 -17.55
C ALA A 173 -9.10 -10.65 -17.25
N GLY A 174 -9.22 -11.03 -15.97
CA GLY A 174 -9.68 -12.37 -15.58
C GLY A 174 -8.82 -13.48 -16.19
N ASP A 175 -9.46 -14.55 -16.69
CA ASP A 175 -8.76 -15.72 -17.24
C ASP A 175 -7.91 -15.43 -18.48
N GLY A 176 -8.17 -14.30 -19.17
CA GLY A 176 -7.36 -13.81 -20.31
C GLY A 176 -6.20 -12.91 -19.91
N GLY A 177 -5.92 -12.75 -18.62
CA GLY A 177 -4.89 -11.87 -18.12
C GLY A 177 -3.46 -12.34 -18.40
N PRO A 178 -2.47 -11.42 -18.31
CA PRO A 178 -1.07 -11.77 -18.51
C PRO A 178 -0.59 -12.73 -17.42
N ALA A 179 0.44 -13.53 -17.73
CA ALA A 179 1.13 -14.33 -16.74
C ALA A 179 1.69 -13.44 -15.60
N PRO A 180 1.78 -13.96 -14.36
CA PRO A 180 2.40 -13.25 -13.27
C PRO A 180 3.84 -12.86 -13.61
N LEU A 181 4.21 -11.58 -13.40
CA LEU A 181 5.61 -11.17 -13.51
C LEU A 181 6.41 -11.75 -12.35
N PRO A 182 7.56 -12.41 -12.61
CA PRO A 182 8.40 -12.97 -11.57
C PRO A 182 9.27 -11.87 -10.92
N CYS A 183 8.64 -10.81 -10.40
CA CYS A 183 9.34 -9.61 -9.94
C CYS A 183 10.36 -9.91 -8.85
N ARG A 184 10.05 -10.81 -7.90
CA ARG A 184 11.01 -11.23 -6.87
C ARG A 184 12.26 -11.91 -7.45
N ALA A 185 12.11 -12.75 -8.47
CA ALA A 185 13.24 -13.41 -9.12
C ALA A 185 14.09 -12.42 -9.96
N LEU A 186 13.42 -11.46 -10.63
CA LEU A 186 14.11 -10.38 -11.32
C LEU A 186 14.87 -9.48 -10.34
N ALA A 187 14.28 -9.17 -9.20
CA ALA A 187 14.93 -8.42 -8.13
C ALA A 187 16.15 -9.17 -7.55
N ALA A 188 16.08 -10.49 -7.34
CA ALA A 188 17.23 -11.29 -6.94
C ALA A 188 18.37 -11.22 -7.97
N SER A 189 18.05 -11.24 -9.27
CA SER A 189 19.04 -11.02 -10.32
C SER A 189 19.62 -9.61 -10.32
N ALA A 190 18.81 -8.59 -9.96
CA ALA A 190 19.29 -7.21 -9.80
C ALA A 190 20.31 -7.10 -8.65
N VAL A 191 20.01 -7.68 -7.48
CA VAL A 191 20.93 -7.71 -6.33
C VAL A 191 22.30 -8.27 -6.73
N VAL A 192 22.32 -9.39 -7.48
CA VAL A 192 23.57 -9.98 -7.96
C VAL A 192 24.34 -9.07 -8.93
N ARG A 193 23.62 -8.41 -9.85
CA ARG A 193 24.28 -7.51 -10.85
C ARG A 193 24.85 -6.25 -10.22
N HIS A 194 24.26 -5.77 -9.12
CA HIS A 194 24.69 -4.55 -8.44
C HIS A 194 25.78 -4.79 -7.38
N ARG A 195 26.23 -6.01 -7.18
CA ARG A 195 27.36 -6.27 -6.29
C ARG A 195 28.66 -5.68 -6.85
N ALA A 196 29.46 -5.12 -5.96
CA ALA A 196 30.77 -4.59 -6.26
C ALA A 196 31.76 -5.69 -6.66
#